data_b955944b2d683c9d03d88e683a77d179
#
_entry.id   b955944b2d683c9d03d88e683a77d179
#
_cell.length_a   1.000
_cell.length_b   1.000
_cell.length_c   1.000
_cell.angle_alpha   90.00
_cell.angle_beta   90.00
_cell.angle_gamma   90.00
#
_symmetry.space_group_name_H-M   'P 1'
#
loop_
_entity.id
_entity.type
_entity.pdbx_description
1 polymer ?
#
loop_
_entity_poly.entity_id
_entity_poly.type
_entity_poly.pdbx_seq_one_letter_code
_entity_poly.pdbx_strand_id
1 'polypeptide(L)'
;MIIILSAQYVEQDLRAEFGEIPPTFLPVGNKRLYTYQISNIRSENPEEKICMTLPKSYQISSWDKQVLEKENISIIPIDETFSLGQSIAFCLASSCASEDDSVIIYYGDTLLRNPVNLGNIAKNVIYTAHSDFNYVWLKVANGFESNDAVFCGVLSIANPQLLIRNLISTNFDFTKSLLKYNETNKFEQEHRSDWLDFGHLNTFYDSKTIVTTERAFNELKINKYYVEKRSQKKTKLHAEANWFSQVPEEMAYYSPMLISHGEDENGYRYKLEYLYSPTLTELFVFGNHHQAIWEQIINSCFHFIESCHEIRNPEPVGDFYNSLVSKNNSRLDEFIKANPRFGNVVKDAENNSYYLNDVLAEMHQAINTESKSTFIHGDFCFSNILYDFKKNDIKVIDPRGIDFDGKLSIYGDIRYDLAKILHSAIGKYDYIVSDRFNVNDDGETIILELPESSIDLTDLVKKQFETTSFSFKEILALTATLFLSMLPLHYDRPDRQLAFVATAINLYKEFKK
;
A
#
# COMPACT_ATOMS: atom_id res chain seq x y z
N MET A 1 -8.69 -15.69 -24.53
CA MET A 1 -9.00 -14.38 -23.94
C MET A 1 -9.33 -14.53 -22.47
N ILE A 2 -8.94 -13.55 -21.61
CA ILE A 2 -9.26 -13.54 -20.18
C ILE A 2 -10.09 -12.32 -19.85
N ILE A 3 -11.15 -12.49 -19.07
CA ILE A 3 -12.01 -11.39 -18.57
C ILE A 3 -11.90 -11.34 -17.05
N ILE A 4 -11.35 -10.25 -16.52
CA ILE A 4 -11.31 -9.98 -15.08
C ILE A 4 -12.59 -9.22 -14.70
N LEU A 5 -13.43 -9.84 -13.88
CA LEU A 5 -14.72 -9.29 -13.46
C LEU A 5 -14.57 -8.43 -12.21
N SER A 6 -14.66 -7.13 -12.36
CA SER A 6 -14.54 -6.16 -11.26
C SER A 6 -15.53 -4.98 -11.43
N ALA A 7 -16.73 -5.28 -11.95
CA ALA A 7 -17.76 -4.27 -12.29
C ALA A 7 -18.61 -3.81 -11.09
N GLN A 8 -18.38 -4.36 -9.93
CA GLN A 8 -19.02 -3.96 -8.67
C GLN A 8 -17.99 -3.31 -7.75
N TYR A 9 -18.42 -2.52 -6.80
CA TYR A 9 -17.57 -2.06 -5.70
C TYR A 9 -17.40 -3.16 -4.66
N VAL A 10 -16.32 -3.09 -3.89
CA VAL A 10 -16.07 -4.02 -2.77
C VAL A 10 -17.21 -4.04 -1.76
N GLU A 11 -17.35 -5.14 -1.02
CA GLU A 11 -18.37 -5.30 0.01
C GLU A 11 -18.27 -4.24 1.11
N GLN A 12 -19.34 -4.05 1.88
CA GLN A 12 -19.51 -2.96 2.84
C GLN A 12 -18.35 -2.86 3.85
N ASP A 13 -17.84 -3.99 4.35
CA ASP A 13 -16.76 -4.01 5.34
C ASP A 13 -15.44 -3.52 4.72
N LEU A 14 -15.11 -3.96 3.52
CA LEU A 14 -13.94 -3.49 2.77
C LEU A 14 -14.12 -2.05 2.29
N ARG A 15 -15.35 -1.65 1.92
CA ARG A 15 -15.67 -0.26 1.55
C ARG A 15 -15.48 0.70 2.73
N ALA A 16 -15.80 0.26 3.95
CA ALA A 16 -15.56 1.06 5.15
C ALA A 16 -14.05 1.33 5.36
N GLU A 17 -13.18 0.36 5.02
CA GLU A 17 -11.73 0.48 5.20
C GLU A 17 -10.99 1.11 4.02
N PHE A 18 -11.45 0.95 2.78
CA PHE A 18 -10.73 1.41 1.58
C PHE A 18 -11.50 2.42 0.72
N GLY A 19 -12.74 2.71 1.07
CA GLY A 19 -13.64 3.55 0.28
C GLY A 19 -14.26 2.79 -0.91
N GLU A 20 -14.92 3.54 -1.79
CA GLU A 20 -15.58 2.99 -2.98
C GLU A 20 -14.55 2.68 -4.07
N ILE A 21 -14.03 1.46 -4.06
CA ILE A 21 -13.09 0.94 -5.05
C ILE A 21 -13.56 -0.41 -5.61
N PRO A 22 -13.26 -0.71 -6.89
CA PRO A 22 -13.50 -2.05 -7.44
C PRO A 22 -12.56 -3.09 -6.81
N PRO A 23 -12.94 -4.39 -6.73
CA PRO A 23 -12.12 -5.42 -6.10
C PRO A 23 -10.67 -5.51 -6.62
N THR A 24 -10.46 -5.42 -7.93
CA THR A 24 -9.11 -5.43 -8.53
C THR A 24 -8.22 -4.25 -8.09
N PHE A 25 -8.83 -3.19 -7.56
CA PHE A 25 -8.12 -2.00 -7.07
C PHE A 25 -7.80 -2.04 -5.57
N LEU A 26 -8.15 -3.11 -4.87
CA LEU A 26 -7.78 -3.29 -3.46
C LEU A 26 -6.25 -3.18 -3.27
N PRO A 27 -5.80 -2.50 -2.20
CA PRO A 27 -4.38 -2.41 -1.89
C PRO A 27 -3.87 -3.72 -1.28
N VAL A 28 -2.82 -4.27 -1.84
CA VAL A 28 -2.13 -5.45 -1.31
C VAL A 28 -0.64 -5.11 -1.18
N GLY A 29 -0.21 -4.74 0.02
CA GLY A 29 1.08 -4.10 0.21
C GLY A 29 1.14 -2.76 -0.55
N ASN A 30 2.25 -2.47 -1.22
CA ASN A 30 2.43 -1.21 -1.96
C ASN A 30 1.95 -1.30 -3.43
N LYS A 31 0.96 -2.14 -3.75
CA LYS A 31 0.44 -2.33 -5.11
C LYS A 31 -1.07 -2.57 -5.11
N ARG A 32 -1.70 -2.37 -6.26
CA ARG A 32 -3.08 -2.80 -6.52
C ARG A 32 -3.14 -4.32 -6.73
N LEU A 33 -4.25 -4.95 -6.37
CA LEU A 33 -4.48 -6.39 -6.59
C LEU A 33 -4.35 -6.76 -8.09
N TYR A 34 -4.85 -5.91 -9.00
CA TYR A 34 -4.73 -6.15 -10.45
C TYR A 34 -3.28 -6.33 -10.90
N THR A 35 -2.32 -5.68 -10.25
CA THR A 35 -0.89 -5.82 -10.61
C THR A 35 -0.40 -7.25 -10.44
N TYR A 36 -0.86 -7.93 -9.40
CA TYR A 36 -0.54 -9.34 -9.16
C TYR A 36 -1.27 -10.26 -10.12
N GLN A 37 -2.56 -10.00 -10.36
CA GLN A 37 -3.38 -10.77 -11.30
C GLN A 37 -2.79 -10.72 -12.71
N ILE A 38 -2.49 -9.52 -13.21
CA ILE A 38 -1.90 -9.32 -14.55
C ILE A 38 -0.51 -9.97 -14.63
N SER A 39 0.36 -9.76 -13.64
CA SER A 39 1.69 -10.36 -13.60
C SER A 39 1.63 -11.89 -13.62
N ASN A 40 0.72 -12.48 -12.86
CA ASN A 40 0.50 -13.92 -12.85
C ASN A 40 0.03 -14.44 -14.23
N ILE A 41 -0.95 -13.80 -14.85
CA ILE A 41 -1.44 -14.16 -16.18
C ILE A 41 -0.33 -14.03 -17.22
N ARG A 42 0.41 -12.93 -17.22
CA ARG A 42 1.49 -12.64 -18.18
C ARG A 42 2.70 -13.56 -18.06
N SER A 43 2.95 -14.14 -16.89
CA SER A 43 4.09 -15.03 -16.67
C SER A 43 4.07 -16.28 -17.57
N GLU A 44 2.89 -16.80 -17.90
CA GLU A 44 2.71 -17.96 -18.78
C GLU A 44 2.22 -17.56 -20.18
N ASN A 45 1.59 -16.36 -20.29
CA ASN A 45 0.88 -15.95 -21.49
C ASN A 45 1.07 -14.45 -21.78
N PRO A 46 2.26 -14.06 -22.27
CA PRO A 46 2.59 -12.64 -22.46
C PRO A 46 1.65 -11.90 -23.43
N GLU A 47 1.18 -12.59 -24.47
CA GLU A 47 0.37 -12.00 -25.57
C GLU A 47 -1.14 -12.19 -25.39
N GLU A 48 -1.58 -12.81 -24.28
CA GLU A 48 -3.00 -13.09 -24.10
C GLU A 48 -3.82 -11.80 -23.96
N LYS A 49 -4.95 -11.72 -24.65
CA LYS A 49 -5.87 -10.57 -24.54
C LYS A 49 -6.55 -10.59 -23.19
N ILE A 50 -6.37 -9.53 -22.42
CA ILE A 50 -6.99 -9.33 -21.11
C ILE A 50 -7.98 -8.16 -21.19
N CYS A 51 -9.23 -8.42 -20.78
CA CYS A 51 -10.25 -7.41 -20.57
C CYS A 51 -10.54 -7.30 -19.07
N MET A 52 -10.77 -6.11 -18.57
CA MET A 52 -11.16 -5.87 -17.18
C MET A 52 -12.45 -5.08 -17.14
N THR A 53 -13.44 -5.56 -16.39
CA THR A 53 -14.66 -4.82 -16.18
C THR A 53 -14.53 -3.89 -14.99
N LEU A 54 -15.08 -2.69 -15.11
CA LEU A 54 -15.12 -1.72 -14.01
C LEU A 54 -16.51 -1.08 -13.92
N PRO A 55 -16.94 -0.61 -12.74
CA PRO A 55 -18.16 0.18 -12.60
C PRO A 55 -18.06 1.42 -13.50
N LYS A 56 -19.12 1.77 -14.21
CA LYS A 56 -19.15 2.91 -15.12
C LYS A 56 -18.90 4.25 -14.42
N SER A 57 -19.30 4.35 -13.16
CA SER A 57 -19.08 5.55 -12.33
C SER A 57 -17.65 5.66 -11.79
N TYR A 58 -16.86 4.56 -11.78
CA TYR A 58 -15.53 4.57 -11.21
C TYR A 58 -14.54 5.39 -12.04
N GLN A 59 -13.94 6.39 -11.40
CA GLN A 59 -12.92 7.23 -12.02
C GLN A 59 -11.54 6.60 -11.81
N ILE A 60 -10.98 6.03 -12.87
CA ILE A 60 -9.62 5.47 -12.84
C ILE A 60 -8.62 6.64 -12.76
N SER A 61 -7.70 6.59 -11.79
CA SER A 61 -6.64 7.60 -11.70
C SER A 61 -5.78 7.64 -12.97
N SER A 62 -5.22 8.80 -13.29
CA SER A 62 -4.32 8.94 -14.45
C SER A 62 -3.18 7.94 -14.43
N TRP A 63 -2.63 7.66 -13.23
CA TRP A 63 -1.57 6.68 -13.04
C TRP A 63 -2.03 5.24 -13.32
N ASP A 64 -3.12 4.79 -12.69
CA ASP A 64 -3.63 3.44 -12.91
C ASP A 64 -4.02 3.24 -14.37
N LYS A 65 -4.54 4.29 -15.05
CA LYS A 65 -4.84 4.25 -16.47
C LYS A 65 -3.59 4.02 -17.32
N GLN A 66 -2.50 4.76 -17.06
CA GLN A 66 -1.22 4.55 -17.76
C GLN A 66 -0.67 3.14 -17.54
N VAL A 67 -0.75 2.60 -16.31
CA VAL A 67 -0.32 1.24 -16.02
C VAL A 67 -1.12 0.22 -16.81
N LEU A 68 -2.45 0.33 -16.82
CA LEU A 68 -3.34 -0.59 -17.54
C LEU A 68 -3.15 -0.49 -19.07
N GLU A 69 -2.93 0.71 -19.61
CA GLU A 69 -2.61 0.92 -21.03
C GLU A 69 -1.26 0.29 -21.41
N LYS A 70 -0.23 0.46 -20.58
CA LYS A 70 1.09 -0.16 -20.77
C LYS A 70 1.02 -1.69 -20.78
N GLU A 71 0.18 -2.26 -19.94
CA GLU A 71 -0.07 -3.71 -19.87
C GLU A 71 -1.05 -4.19 -20.95
N ASN A 72 -1.50 -3.30 -21.84
CA ASN A 72 -2.46 -3.60 -22.92
C ASN A 72 -3.77 -4.24 -22.40
N ILE A 73 -4.33 -3.66 -21.31
CA ILE A 73 -5.57 -4.10 -20.70
C ILE A 73 -6.75 -3.32 -21.28
N SER A 74 -7.72 -4.01 -21.83
CA SER A 74 -8.95 -3.41 -22.34
C SER A 74 -9.97 -3.23 -21.22
N ILE A 75 -10.36 -1.98 -20.92
CA ILE A 75 -11.36 -1.68 -19.90
C ILE A 75 -12.76 -1.73 -20.51
N ILE A 76 -13.66 -2.46 -19.85
CA ILE A 76 -15.09 -2.57 -20.21
C ILE A 76 -15.90 -1.93 -19.09
N PRO A 77 -16.44 -0.70 -19.28
CA PRO A 77 -17.30 -0.07 -18.30
C PRO A 77 -18.68 -0.76 -18.25
N ILE A 78 -19.13 -1.13 -17.06
CA ILE A 78 -20.38 -1.83 -16.80
C ILE A 78 -21.28 -0.96 -15.93
N ASP A 79 -22.58 -0.94 -16.23
CA ASP A 79 -23.57 -0.30 -15.38
C ASP A 79 -23.71 -1.05 -14.05
N GLU A 80 -23.66 -0.32 -12.94
CA GLU A 80 -23.68 -0.88 -11.58
C GLU A 80 -24.99 -1.62 -11.23
N THR A 81 -26.04 -1.36 -12.00
CA THR A 81 -27.33 -2.05 -11.84
C THR A 81 -27.33 -3.47 -12.43
N PHE A 82 -26.31 -3.81 -13.22
CA PHE A 82 -26.20 -5.13 -13.81
C PHE A 82 -25.90 -6.19 -12.74
N SER A 83 -26.65 -7.30 -12.80
CA SER A 83 -26.27 -8.50 -12.05
C SER A 83 -24.96 -9.10 -12.59
N LEU A 84 -24.34 -10.01 -11.84
CA LEU A 84 -23.15 -10.74 -12.29
C LEU A 84 -23.38 -11.41 -13.66
N GLY A 85 -24.52 -12.08 -13.82
CA GLY A 85 -24.86 -12.74 -15.09
C GLY A 85 -25.07 -11.77 -16.25
N GLN A 86 -25.65 -10.58 -16.00
CA GLN A 86 -25.79 -9.54 -17.02
C GLN A 86 -24.41 -8.97 -17.41
N SER A 87 -23.55 -8.73 -16.44
CA SER A 87 -22.17 -8.26 -16.68
C SER A 87 -21.39 -9.25 -17.53
N ILE A 88 -21.45 -10.54 -17.19
CA ILE A 88 -20.79 -11.61 -17.96
C ILE A 88 -21.36 -11.69 -19.38
N ALA A 89 -22.69 -11.70 -19.54
CA ALA A 89 -23.32 -11.75 -20.85
C ALA A 89 -22.92 -10.56 -21.74
N PHE A 90 -22.87 -9.35 -21.17
CA PHE A 90 -22.44 -8.14 -21.87
C PHE A 90 -20.97 -8.25 -22.32
N CYS A 91 -20.08 -8.69 -21.44
CA CYS A 91 -18.65 -8.83 -21.75
C CYS A 91 -18.42 -9.88 -22.84
N LEU A 92 -19.05 -11.04 -22.72
CA LEU A 92 -18.95 -12.10 -23.72
C LEU A 92 -19.48 -11.67 -25.08
N ALA A 93 -20.64 -11.01 -25.12
CA ALA A 93 -21.22 -10.49 -26.37
C ALA A 93 -20.37 -9.39 -27.02
N SER A 94 -19.66 -8.58 -26.20
CA SER A 94 -18.82 -7.49 -26.69
C SER A 94 -17.42 -7.99 -27.14
N SER A 95 -16.94 -9.11 -26.64
CA SER A 95 -15.53 -9.52 -26.75
C SER A 95 -15.33 -10.84 -27.49
N CYS A 96 -16.34 -11.73 -27.55
CA CYS A 96 -16.29 -13.04 -28.20
C CYS A 96 -17.13 -13.01 -29.48
N ALA A 97 -16.45 -12.82 -30.61
CA ALA A 97 -17.13 -12.64 -31.90
C ALA A 97 -17.44 -13.98 -32.63
N SER A 98 -16.73 -15.08 -32.31
CA SER A 98 -16.89 -16.37 -32.99
C SER A 98 -17.30 -17.49 -32.05
N GLU A 99 -17.85 -18.59 -32.62
CA GLU A 99 -18.19 -19.80 -31.84
C GLU A 99 -16.95 -20.57 -31.37
N ASP A 100 -15.81 -20.33 -32.01
CA ASP A 100 -14.53 -20.97 -31.69
C ASP A 100 -13.75 -20.20 -30.60
N ASP A 101 -14.22 -19.02 -30.20
CA ASP A 101 -13.61 -18.26 -29.12
C ASP A 101 -13.83 -18.97 -27.78
N SER A 102 -12.77 -19.13 -27.02
CA SER A 102 -12.83 -19.61 -25.63
C SER A 102 -12.42 -18.49 -24.67
N VAL A 103 -12.90 -18.54 -23.45
CA VAL A 103 -12.68 -17.47 -22.46
C VAL A 103 -12.38 -18.04 -21.08
N ILE A 104 -11.46 -17.39 -20.37
CA ILE A 104 -11.31 -17.56 -18.93
C ILE A 104 -11.99 -16.37 -18.25
N ILE A 105 -12.90 -16.65 -17.36
CA ILE A 105 -13.53 -15.69 -16.45
C ILE A 105 -12.75 -15.73 -15.14
N TYR A 106 -12.32 -14.57 -14.68
CA TYR A 106 -11.51 -14.40 -13.49
C TYR A 106 -12.16 -13.32 -12.59
N TYR A 107 -12.50 -13.64 -11.34
CA TYR A 107 -13.10 -12.67 -10.42
C TYR A 107 -12.06 -11.64 -9.95
N GLY A 108 -12.48 -10.40 -9.80
CA GLY A 108 -11.60 -9.28 -9.47
C GLY A 108 -11.02 -9.34 -8.05
N ASP A 109 -11.65 -10.07 -7.15
CA ASP A 109 -11.26 -10.29 -5.76
C ASP A 109 -10.46 -11.59 -5.54
N THR A 110 -10.14 -12.30 -6.60
CA THR A 110 -9.41 -13.57 -6.56
C THR A 110 -7.95 -13.39 -6.99
N LEU A 111 -7.03 -14.08 -6.33
CA LEU A 111 -5.67 -14.27 -6.81
C LEU A 111 -5.26 -15.75 -6.69
N LEU A 112 -4.84 -16.33 -7.79
CA LEU A 112 -4.11 -17.61 -7.79
C LEU A 112 -2.62 -17.29 -7.80
N ARG A 113 -1.84 -17.89 -6.88
CA ARG A 113 -0.39 -17.61 -6.80
C ARG A 113 0.38 -18.22 -7.95
N ASN A 114 -0.04 -19.39 -8.42
CA ASN A 114 0.51 -20.01 -9.63
C ASN A 114 -0.39 -19.69 -10.84
N PRO A 115 0.18 -19.51 -12.02
CA PRO A 115 -0.58 -19.21 -13.22
C PRO A 115 -1.65 -20.26 -13.54
N VAL A 116 -2.71 -19.81 -14.18
CA VAL A 116 -3.69 -20.70 -14.79
C VAL A 116 -3.08 -21.30 -16.05
N ASN A 117 -3.12 -22.63 -16.17
CA ASN A 117 -2.66 -23.29 -17.38
C ASN A 117 -3.60 -22.98 -18.57
N LEU A 118 -3.16 -22.11 -19.47
CA LEU A 118 -3.95 -21.73 -20.65
C LEU A 118 -4.02 -22.83 -21.72
N GLY A 119 -3.29 -23.92 -21.60
CA GLY A 119 -3.56 -25.13 -22.39
C GLY A 119 -4.96 -25.69 -22.18
N ASN A 120 -5.63 -25.25 -21.09
CA ASN A 120 -7.02 -25.57 -20.77
C ASN A 120 -8.04 -24.58 -21.38
N ILE A 121 -7.63 -23.53 -22.10
CA ILE A 121 -8.58 -22.54 -22.67
C ILE A 121 -9.62 -23.22 -23.57
N ALA A 122 -9.24 -24.24 -24.32
CA ALA A 122 -10.17 -25.00 -25.16
C ALA A 122 -11.06 -26.00 -24.37
N LYS A 123 -10.94 -26.04 -23.05
CA LYS A 123 -11.71 -26.95 -22.18
C LYS A 123 -12.62 -26.17 -21.25
N ASN A 124 -13.62 -26.85 -20.74
CA ASN A 124 -14.46 -26.33 -19.67
C ASN A 124 -13.85 -26.76 -18.34
N VAL A 125 -13.28 -25.82 -17.60
CA VAL A 125 -12.64 -26.09 -16.31
C VAL A 125 -13.22 -25.14 -15.26
N ILE A 126 -13.60 -25.68 -14.11
CA ILE A 126 -13.97 -24.89 -12.93
C ILE A 126 -12.89 -25.07 -11.85
N TYR A 127 -12.35 -23.97 -11.38
CA TYR A 127 -11.33 -24.00 -10.35
C TYR A 127 -11.97 -23.93 -8.98
N THR A 128 -11.58 -24.85 -8.10
CA THR A 128 -12.15 -25.00 -6.75
C THR A 128 -11.05 -24.97 -5.70
N ALA A 129 -11.43 -24.57 -4.47
CA ALA A 129 -10.53 -24.53 -3.33
C ALA A 129 -11.26 -24.96 -2.06
N HIS A 130 -10.52 -25.23 -0.99
CA HIS A 130 -11.06 -25.34 0.37
C HIS A 130 -11.02 -23.97 1.04
N SER A 131 -12.03 -23.69 1.87
CA SER A 131 -12.06 -22.52 2.73
C SER A 131 -12.54 -22.90 4.13
N ASP A 132 -11.78 -22.48 5.14
CA ASP A 132 -12.14 -22.62 6.56
C ASP A 132 -13.15 -21.55 7.01
N PHE A 133 -13.44 -20.56 6.16
CA PHE A 133 -14.37 -19.48 6.46
C PHE A 133 -15.80 -19.86 6.10
N ASN A 134 -16.75 -19.50 6.95
CA ASN A 134 -18.17 -19.78 6.74
C ASN A 134 -18.88 -18.63 6.01
N TYR A 135 -18.37 -18.25 4.84
CA TYR A 135 -19.04 -17.30 3.95
C TYR A 135 -20.01 -18.01 2.99
N VAL A 136 -20.89 -17.23 2.38
CA VAL A 136 -21.83 -17.74 1.36
C VAL A 136 -21.08 -17.88 0.02
N TRP A 137 -20.24 -18.90 -0.05
CA TRP A 137 -19.57 -19.28 -1.29
C TRP A 137 -20.54 -19.97 -2.24
N LEU A 138 -20.29 -19.85 -3.55
CA LEU A 138 -20.89 -20.74 -4.51
C LEU A 138 -20.37 -22.16 -4.22
N LYS A 139 -21.13 -22.93 -3.44
CA LYS A 139 -20.81 -24.33 -3.19
C LYS A 139 -21.08 -25.12 -4.46
N VAL A 140 -20.05 -25.76 -4.97
CA VAL A 140 -20.07 -26.58 -6.17
C VAL A 140 -20.84 -27.90 -5.97
N ALA A 141 -21.51 -28.05 -4.81
CA ALA A 141 -22.13 -29.29 -4.32
C ALA A 141 -23.36 -29.80 -5.07
N ASN A 142 -24.05 -28.99 -5.87
CA ASN A 142 -25.24 -29.43 -6.58
C ASN A 142 -24.98 -29.73 -8.07
N GLY A 143 -24.09 -30.65 -8.34
CA GLY A 143 -23.74 -31.08 -9.71
C GLY A 143 -22.26 -31.22 -9.95
N PHE A 144 -21.44 -30.87 -9.00
CA PHE A 144 -20.00 -31.03 -8.96
C PHE A 144 -19.65 -31.84 -7.69
N GLU A 145 -19.09 -33.01 -7.85
CA GLU A 145 -18.96 -34.03 -6.80
C GLU A 145 -17.91 -33.73 -5.71
N SER A 146 -18.05 -32.70 -4.89
CA SER A 146 -17.33 -32.65 -3.62
C SER A 146 -18.03 -31.78 -2.58
N ASN A 147 -18.20 -32.31 -1.37
CA ASN A 147 -19.01 -31.72 -0.31
C ASN A 147 -18.39 -30.47 0.36
N ASP A 148 -17.10 -30.15 0.13
CA ASP A 148 -16.38 -29.10 0.84
C ASP A 148 -15.63 -28.11 -0.08
N ALA A 149 -15.71 -28.28 -1.40
CA ALA A 149 -15.05 -27.40 -2.34
C ALA A 149 -15.92 -26.18 -2.67
N VAL A 150 -15.31 -25.00 -2.61
CA VAL A 150 -15.91 -23.74 -3.03
C VAL A 150 -15.34 -23.31 -4.37
N PHE A 151 -16.13 -22.61 -5.17
CA PHE A 151 -15.69 -22.00 -6.41
C PHE A 151 -14.76 -20.83 -6.08
N CYS A 152 -13.52 -20.85 -6.61
CA CYS A 152 -12.51 -19.83 -6.30
C CYS A 152 -12.52 -18.61 -7.25
N GLY A 153 -13.60 -18.42 -8.00
CA GLY A 153 -13.76 -17.24 -8.87
C GLY A 153 -13.06 -17.36 -10.23
N VAL A 154 -12.56 -18.54 -10.61
CA VAL A 154 -11.91 -18.75 -11.92
C VAL A 154 -12.55 -19.93 -12.65
N LEU A 155 -12.91 -19.73 -13.91
CA LEU A 155 -13.42 -20.79 -14.76
C LEU A 155 -13.05 -20.57 -16.24
N SER A 156 -12.83 -21.65 -16.98
CA SER A 156 -12.65 -21.67 -18.41
C SER A 156 -13.91 -22.16 -19.11
N ILE A 157 -14.33 -21.45 -20.15
CA ILE A 157 -15.52 -21.72 -20.97
C ILE A 157 -15.09 -21.92 -22.42
N ALA A 158 -15.26 -23.12 -22.92
CA ALA A 158 -14.93 -23.46 -24.31
C ALA A 158 -15.96 -22.98 -25.33
N ASN A 159 -17.21 -22.72 -24.91
CA ASN A 159 -18.27 -22.22 -25.78
C ASN A 159 -19.01 -21.03 -25.11
N PRO A 160 -18.47 -19.81 -25.21
CA PRO A 160 -19.07 -18.60 -24.65
C PRO A 160 -20.47 -18.30 -25.19
N GLN A 161 -20.74 -18.60 -26.47
CA GLN A 161 -22.05 -18.36 -27.08
C GLN A 161 -23.16 -19.20 -26.43
N LEU A 162 -22.84 -20.45 -26.08
CA LEU A 162 -23.79 -21.29 -25.32
C LEU A 162 -24.02 -20.73 -23.93
N LEU A 163 -22.97 -20.24 -23.25
CA LEU A 163 -23.14 -19.59 -21.94
C LEU A 163 -24.05 -18.35 -22.04
N ILE A 164 -23.88 -17.50 -23.05
CA ILE A 164 -24.76 -16.35 -23.29
C ILE A 164 -26.22 -16.80 -23.45
N ARG A 165 -26.48 -17.82 -24.27
CA ARG A 165 -27.85 -18.36 -24.45
C ARG A 165 -28.43 -18.86 -23.13
N ASN A 166 -27.63 -19.53 -22.31
CA ASN A 166 -28.07 -20.01 -21.01
C ASN A 166 -28.34 -18.85 -20.05
N LEU A 167 -27.48 -17.83 -19.99
CA LEU A 167 -27.71 -16.62 -19.18
C LEU A 167 -29.03 -15.94 -19.54
N ILE A 168 -29.31 -15.74 -20.83
CA ILE A 168 -30.60 -15.17 -21.27
C ILE A 168 -31.78 -16.06 -20.83
N SER A 169 -31.67 -17.38 -21.04
CA SER A 169 -32.77 -18.32 -20.74
C SER A 169 -33.04 -18.50 -19.26
N THR A 170 -32.09 -18.18 -18.39
CA THR A 170 -32.25 -18.25 -16.92
C THR A 170 -32.46 -16.87 -16.28
N ASN A 171 -32.79 -15.86 -17.08
CA ASN A 171 -32.93 -14.48 -16.63
C ASN A 171 -31.67 -13.96 -15.91
N PHE A 172 -30.49 -14.27 -16.48
CA PHE A 172 -29.17 -13.87 -16.01
C PHE A 172 -28.79 -14.39 -14.60
N ASP A 173 -29.43 -15.46 -14.14
CA ASP A 173 -29.00 -16.20 -12.95
C ASP A 173 -27.73 -17.00 -13.32
N PHE A 174 -26.58 -16.52 -12.85
CA PHE A 174 -25.27 -17.10 -13.24
C PHE A 174 -25.14 -18.55 -12.79
N THR A 175 -25.55 -18.88 -11.57
CA THR A 175 -25.47 -20.25 -11.03
C THR A 175 -26.32 -21.22 -11.85
N LYS A 176 -27.58 -20.87 -12.12
CA LYS A 176 -28.44 -21.69 -12.96
C LYS A 176 -27.91 -21.82 -14.38
N SER A 177 -27.30 -20.76 -14.90
CA SER A 177 -26.70 -20.78 -16.25
C SER A 177 -25.51 -21.74 -16.34
N LEU A 178 -24.66 -21.77 -15.31
CA LEU A 178 -23.54 -22.71 -15.23
C LEU A 178 -24.02 -24.16 -15.09
N LEU A 179 -25.03 -24.41 -14.25
CA LEU A 179 -25.62 -25.76 -14.12
C LEU A 179 -26.20 -26.24 -15.46
N LYS A 180 -26.95 -25.38 -16.15
CA LYS A 180 -27.49 -25.69 -17.48
C LYS A 180 -26.38 -25.89 -18.52
N TYR A 181 -25.32 -25.08 -18.47
CA TYR A 181 -24.14 -25.25 -19.35
C TYR A 181 -23.47 -26.60 -19.10
N ASN A 182 -23.32 -27.00 -17.84
CA ASN A 182 -22.72 -28.25 -17.42
C ASN A 182 -23.50 -29.50 -17.85
N GLU A 183 -24.80 -29.41 -18.17
CA GLU A 183 -25.59 -30.52 -18.68
C GLU A 183 -25.04 -31.05 -20.02
N THR A 184 -24.65 -30.14 -20.90
CA THR A 184 -24.17 -30.45 -22.25
C THR A 184 -22.66 -30.31 -22.42
N ASN A 185 -22.02 -29.41 -21.69
CA ASN A 185 -20.60 -29.12 -21.73
C ASN A 185 -20.00 -29.31 -20.33
N LYS A 186 -19.66 -30.54 -20.00
CA LYS A 186 -19.17 -30.89 -18.66
C LYS A 186 -17.93 -30.12 -18.28
N PHE A 187 -17.91 -29.60 -17.06
CA PHE A 187 -16.72 -29.01 -16.45
C PHE A 187 -15.83 -30.08 -15.81
N GLU A 188 -14.55 -30.00 -16.11
CA GLU A 188 -13.50 -30.63 -15.32
C GLU A 188 -13.26 -29.77 -14.06
N GLN A 189 -13.09 -30.39 -12.89
CA GLN A 189 -12.75 -29.66 -11.67
C GLN A 189 -11.23 -29.68 -11.47
N GLU A 190 -10.64 -28.52 -11.24
CA GLU A 190 -9.23 -28.38 -10.84
C GLU A 190 -9.17 -27.78 -9.46
N HIS A 191 -8.62 -28.53 -8.50
CA HIS A 191 -8.47 -28.06 -7.13
C HIS A 191 -7.20 -27.19 -6.98
N ARG A 192 -7.35 -26.01 -6.35
CA ARG A 192 -6.30 -25.01 -6.13
C ARG A 192 -6.05 -24.82 -4.65
N SER A 193 -4.87 -25.23 -4.17
CA SER A 193 -4.39 -24.96 -2.81
C SER A 193 -3.71 -23.59 -2.66
N ASP A 194 -3.51 -22.89 -3.76
CA ASP A 194 -2.81 -21.61 -3.86
C ASP A 194 -3.74 -20.42 -4.12
N TRP A 195 -5.05 -20.63 -3.92
CA TRP A 195 -6.06 -19.58 -4.00
C TRP A 195 -6.02 -18.64 -2.82
N LEU A 196 -6.11 -17.34 -3.12
CA LEU A 196 -6.22 -16.24 -2.16
C LEU A 196 -7.49 -15.46 -2.46
N ASP A 197 -8.36 -15.31 -1.44
CA ASP A 197 -9.59 -14.53 -1.51
C ASP A 197 -9.37 -13.13 -0.93
N PHE A 198 -9.79 -12.11 -1.66
CA PHE A 198 -9.76 -10.70 -1.26
C PHE A 198 -11.16 -10.07 -1.21
N GLY A 199 -12.22 -10.87 -1.39
CA GLY A 199 -13.61 -10.39 -1.45
C GLY A 199 -14.22 -10.10 -0.09
N HIS A 200 -13.71 -10.70 0.98
CA HIS A 200 -14.24 -10.57 2.34
C HIS A 200 -13.16 -10.05 3.28
N LEU A 201 -13.53 -9.26 4.29
CA LEU A 201 -12.57 -8.58 5.15
C LEU A 201 -11.56 -9.52 5.84
N ASN A 202 -12.03 -10.64 6.41
CA ASN A 202 -11.13 -11.57 7.10
C ASN A 202 -10.19 -12.31 6.14
N THR A 203 -10.71 -12.79 5.00
CA THR A 203 -9.90 -13.47 3.99
C THR A 203 -8.97 -12.51 3.29
N PHE A 204 -9.36 -11.24 3.13
CA PHE A 204 -8.50 -10.18 2.63
C PHE A 204 -7.22 -10.05 3.48
N TYR A 205 -7.35 -9.93 4.80
CA TYR A 205 -6.19 -9.80 5.67
C TYR A 205 -5.34 -11.07 5.70
N ASP A 206 -5.95 -12.26 5.74
CA ASP A 206 -5.21 -13.53 5.68
C ASP A 206 -4.46 -13.66 4.36
N SER A 207 -5.10 -13.38 3.22
CA SER A 207 -4.49 -13.38 1.89
C SER A 207 -3.37 -12.34 1.75
N LYS A 208 -3.58 -11.14 2.29
CA LYS A 208 -2.59 -10.07 2.35
C LYS A 208 -1.34 -10.52 3.12
N THR A 209 -1.49 -11.24 4.26
CA THR A 209 -0.34 -11.72 5.03
C THR A 209 0.54 -12.65 4.20
N ILE A 210 -0.05 -13.52 3.38
CA ILE A 210 0.67 -14.46 2.52
C ILE A 210 1.48 -13.69 1.47
N VAL A 211 0.84 -12.75 0.74
CA VAL A 211 1.50 -11.97 -0.31
C VAL A 211 2.62 -11.08 0.24
N THR A 212 2.45 -10.49 1.41
CA THR A 212 3.46 -9.60 2.03
C THR A 212 4.62 -10.39 2.61
N THR A 213 4.39 -11.56 3.20
CA THR A 213 5.43 -12.43 3.77
C THR A 213 6.37 -12.98 2.70
N GLU A 214 5.86 -13.39 1.54
CA GLU A 214 6.67 -13.91 0.43
C GLU A 214 7.72 -12.90 -0.08
N ARG A 215 7.50 -11.61 0.12
CA ARG A 215 8.42 -10.53 -0.29
C ARG A 215 9.52 -10.23 0.74
N ALA A 216 9.32 -10.61 1.98
CA ALA A 216 10.19 -10.18 3.09
C ALA A 216 11.45 -11.03 3.29
N PHE A 217 11.83 -11.88 2.34
CA PHE A 217 13.09 -12.67 2.34
C PHE A 217 13.46 -13.25 3.72
N ASN A 218 12.60 -14.10 4.29
CA ASN A 218 12.82 -14.85 5.55
C ASN A 218 12.96 -14.04 6.86
N GLU A 219 12.94 -12.71 6.82
CA GLU A 219 13.05 -11.89 8.04
C GLU A 219 11.70 -11.52 8.66
N LEU A 220 10.59 -11.77 7.95
CA LEU A 220 9.24 -11.46 8.38
C LEU A 220 8.32 -12.68 8.26
N LYS A 221 7.66 -13.06 9.36
CA LYS A 221 6.57 -14.06 9.35
C LYS A 221 5.31 -13.43 9.89
N ILE A 222 4.23 -13.51 9.11
CA ILE A 222 2.93 -13.00 9.50
C ILE A 222 1.93 -14.15 9.45
N ASN A 223 1.08 -14.23 10.45
CA ASN A 223 -0.11 -15.07 10.45
C ASN A 223 -1.25 -14.36 11.17
N LYS A 224 -2.42 -14.98 11.23
CA LYS A 224 -3.62 -14.39 11.85
C LYS A 224 -3.49 -14.03 13.34
N TYR A 225 -2.42 -14.42 14.02
CA TYR A 225 -2.23 -14.15 15.45
C TYR A 225 -1.11 -13.18 15.74
N TYR A 226 -0.02 -13.24 14.95
CA TYR A 226 1.19 -12.48 15.23
C TYR A 226 2.00 -12.12 13.98
N VAL A 227 2.80 -11.08 14.14
CA VAL A 227 3.92 -10.72 13.28
C VAL A 227 5.21 -11.06 14.00
N GLU A 228 6.09 -11.87 13.40
CA GLU A 228 7.44 -12.13 13.88
C GLU A 228 8.45 -11.49 12.93
N LYS A 229 9.30 -10.62 13.45
CA LYS A 229 10.46 -10.09 12.74
C LYS A 229 11.72 -10.74 13.28
N ARG A 230 12.66 -11.09 12.38
CA ARG A 230 13.95 -11.69 12.69
C ARG A 230 15.04 -11.07 11.82
N SER A 231 16.23 -10.81 12.37
CA SER A 231 17.38 -10.33 11.62
C SER A 231 18.70 -10.72 12.25
N GLN A 232 19.69 -10.99 11.40
CA GLN A 232 21.09 -11.11 11.79
C GLN A 232 21.67 -9.76 12.27
N LYS A 233 21.16 -8.64 11.75
CA LYS A 233 21.50 -7.28 12.20
C LYS A 233 20.74 -6.96 13.48
N LYS A 234 21.27 -7.46 14.62
CA LYS A 234 20.61 -7.46 15.93
C LYS A 234 20.21 -6.07 16.44
N THR A 235 21.02 -5.05 16.19
CA THR A 235 20.88 -3.72 16.81
C THR A 235 19.53 -3.08 16.51
N LYS A 236 19.09 -3.10 15.25
CA LYS A 236 17.81 -2.50 14.86
C LYS A 236 16.62 -3.20 15.53
N LEU A 237 16.54 -4.53 15.41
CA LEU A 237 15.42 -5.29 15.98
C LEU A 237 15.40 -5.24 17.51
N HIS A 238 16.57 -5.20 18.12
CA HIS A 238 16.68 -5.01 19.58
C HIS A 238 16.14 -3.65 19.99
N ALA A 239 16.43 -2.60 19.24
CA ALA A 239 15.92 -1.26 19.49
C ALA A 239 14.38 -1.20 19.37
N GLU A 240 13.81 -1.75 18.29
CA GLU A 240 12.36 -1.85 18.10
C GLU A 240 11.70 -2.63 19.26
N ALA A 241 12.21 -3.79 19.62
CA ALA A 241 11.69 -4.60 20.71
C ALA A 241 11.81 -3.92 22.09
N ASN A 242 12.93 -3.21 22.31
CA ASN A 242 13.12 -2.40 23.52
C ASN A 242 12.07 -1.31 23.64
N TRP A 243 11.76 -0.63 22.53
CA TRP A 243 10.71 0.38 22.53
C TRP A 243 9.37 -0.21 22.96
N PHE A 244 8.93 -1.32 22.32
CA PHE A 244 7.67 -1.99 22.69
C PHE A 244 7.64 -2.48 24.15
N SER A 245 8.78 -2.91 24.70
CA SER A 245 8.87 -3.36 26.08
C SER A 245 8.84 -2.25 27.12
N GLN A 246 9.13 -1.00 26.71
CA GLN A 246 9.23 0.17 27.58
C GLN A 246 8.17 1.23 27.30
N VAL A 247 7.19 0.95 26.41
CA VAL A 247 6.08 1.87 26.15
C VAL A 247 5.42 2.26 27.47
N PRO A 248 5.27 3.58 27.77
CA PRO A 248 4.53 4.05 28.94
C PRO A 248 3.09 3.50 28.95
N GLU A 249 2.54 3.26 30.14
CA GLU A 249 1.21 2.68 30.29
C GLU A 249 0.14 3.51 29.56
N GLU A 250 0.26 4.83 29.61
CA GLU A 250 -0.63 5.78 28.94
C GLU A 250 -0.60 5.65 27.41
N MET A 251 0.52 5.17 26.86
CA MET A 251 0.73 4.99 25.42
C MET A 251 0.51 3.55 24.95
N ALA A 252 0.34 2.61 25.86
CA ALA A 252 0.17 1.17 25.54
C ALA A 252 -1.02 0.91 24.59
N TYR A 253 -2.05 1.75 24.67
CA TYR A 253 -3.20 1.68 23.77
C TYR A 253 -2.80 1.82 22.29
N TYR A 254 -1.80 2.63 21.98
CA TYR A 254 -1.39 2.91 20.58
C TYR A 254 -0.50 1.83 19.97
N SER A 255 0.06 0.92 20.76
CA SER A 255 0.96 -0.12 20.26
C SER A 255 0.29 -1.51 20.21
N PRO A 256 0.72 -2.42 19.32
CA PRO A 256 0.41 -3.83 19.43
C PRO A 256 1.08 -4.43 20.66
N MET A 257 0.48 -5.49 21.21
CA MET A 257 1.05 -6.21 22.34
C MET A 257 2.35 -6.91 21.94
N LEU A 258 3.43 -6.68 22.69
CA LEU A 258 4.67 -7.45 22.55
C LEU A 258 4.49 -8.84 23.17
N ILE A 259 4.48 -9.90 22.34
CA ILE A 259 4.28 -11.27 22.78
C ILE A 259 5.58 -11.89 23.32
N SER A 260 6.68 -11.68 22.60
CA SER A 260 8.00 -12.16 23.00
C SER A 260 9.11 -11.46 22.21
N HIS A 261 10.28 -11.38 22.80
CA HIS A 261 11.49 -10.93 22.12
C HIS A 261 12.72 -11.64 22.69
N GLY A 262 13.82 -11.65 21.96
CA GLY A 262 15.08 -12.22 22.42
C GLY A 262 16.02 -12.60 21.29
N GLU A 263 17.19 -13.05 21.68
CA GLU A 263 18.26 -13.51 20.82
C GLU A 263 18.33 -15.04 20.78
N ASP A 264 18.60 -15.60 19.61
CA ASP A 264 18.87 -17.03 19.41
C ASP A 264 20.02 -17.22 18.40
N GLU A 265 20.31 -18.47 18.01
CA GLU A 265 21.38 -18.82 17.06
C GLU A 265 21.21 -18.12 15.68
N ASN A 266 19.99 -17.72 15.33
CA ASN A 266 19.64 -17.12 14.04
C ASN A 266 19.54 -15.58 14.10
N GLY A 267 19.93 -14.95 15.21
CA GLY A 267 19.92 -13.50 15.39
C GLY A 267 18.94 -13.04 16.46
N TYR A 268 18.50 -11.78 16.36
CA TYR A 268 17.50 -11.21 17.25
C TYR A 268 16.10 -11.32 16.62
N ARG A 269 15.10 -11.62 17.44
CA ARG A 269 13.69 -11.69 17.01
C ARG A 269 12.77 -11.05 18.02
N TYR A 270 11.63 -10.58 17.55
CA TYR A 270 10.49 -10.25 18.37
C TYR A 270 9.17 -10.62 17.69
N LYS A 271 8.13 -10.81 18.51
CA LYS A 271 6.76 -11.09 18.07
C LYS A 271 5.82 -10.04 18.63
N LEU A 272 4.96 -9.51 17.76
CA LEU A 272 3.86 -8.63 18.12
C LEU A 272 2.53 -9.28 17.77
N GLU A 273 1.48 -8.88 18.45
CA GLU A 273 0.10 -9.11 18.02
C GLU A 273 -0.09 -8.65 16.57
N TYR A 274 -0.82 -9.43 15.76
CA TYR A 274 -1.20 -9.00 14.42
C TYR A 274 -2.44 -8.10 14.51
N LEU A 275 -2.35 -6.92 13.94
CA LEU A 275 -3.45 -5.94 13.88
C LEU A 275 -4.11 -6.00 12.49
N TYR A 276 -5.40 -6.30 12.47
CA TYR A 276 -6.22 -6.34 11.26
C TYR A 276 -6.67 -4.92 10.89
N SER A 277 -5.74 -4.11 10.44
CA SER A 277 -5.97 -2.71 10.07
C SER A 277 -5.04 -2.30 8.92
N PRO A 278 -5.50 -1.45 8.00
CA PRO A 278 -4.67 -0.93 6.93
C PRO A 278 -3.67 0.10 7.45
N THR A 279 -2.53 0.22 6.78
CA THR A 279 -1.59 1.33 7.00
C THR A 279 -2.14 2.63 6.40
N LEU A 280 -1.73 3.78 6.95
CA LEU A 280 -2.09 5.05 6.33
C LEU A 280 -1.52 5.21 4.92
N THR A 281 -0.38 4.58 4.60
CA THR A 281 0.12 4.49 3.22
C THR A 281 -0.88 3.83 2.29
N GLU A 282 -1.46 2.69 2.69
CA GLU A 282 -2.47 2.01 1.88
C GLU A 282 -3.71 2.87 1.66
N LEU A 283 -4.14 3.59 2.69
CA LEU A 283 -5.30 4.50 2.60
C LEU A 283 -4.98 5.73 1.74
N PHE A 284 -3.80 6.31 1.88
CA PHE A 284 -3.41 7.55 1.21
C PHE A 284 -3.12 7.36 -0.28
N VAL A 285 -2.40 6.29 -0.61
CA VAL A 285 -1.96 6.02 -1.99
C VAL A 285 -3.02 5.27 -2.79
N PHE A 286 -3.80 4.42 -2.13
CA PHE A 286 -4.68 3.46 -2.81
C PHE A 286 -6.16 3.55 -2.39
N GLY A 287 -6.47 4.17 -1.26
CA GLY A 287 -7.85 4.34 -0.79
C GLY A 287 -8.62 5.41 -1.57
N ASN A 288 -9.92 5.46 -1.34
CA ASN A 288 -10.81 6.47 -1.91
C ASN A 288 -11.76 6.99 -0.82
N HIS A 289 -11.17 7.76 0.12
CA HIS A 289 -11.89 8.28 1.28
C HIS A 289 -12.25 9.76 1.12
N HIS A 290 -13.40 10.14 1.68
CA HIS A 290 -13.79 11.53 1.81
C HIS A 290 -12.91 12.28 2.81
N GLN A 291 -12.83 13.61 2.65
CA GLN A 291 -12.05 14.50 3.50
C GLN A 291 -12.35 14.31 5.00
N ALA A 292 -13.60 14.07 5.37
CA ALA A 292 -13.98 13.89 6.78
C ALA A 292 -13.28 12.69 7.47
N ILE A 293 -12.98 11.63 6.75
CA ILE A 293 -12.23 10.49 7.29
C ILE A 293 -10.77 10.91 7.53
N TRP A 294 -10.18 11.63 6.58
CA TRP A 294 -8.82 12.13 6.76
C TRP A 294 -8.69 13.17 7.86
N GLU A 295 -9.72 13.99 8.10
CA GLU A 295 -9.76 14.89 9.28
C GLU A 295 -9.67 14.10 10.58
N GLN A 296 -10.42 12.99 10.70
CA GLN A 296 -10.34 12.11 11.88
C GLN A 296 -8.96 11.45 12.01
N ILE A 297 -8.42 10.91 10.92
CA ILE A 297 -7.10 10.28 10.90
C ILE A 297 -6.01 11.27 11.35
N ILE A 298 -5.98 12.46 10.75
CA ILE A 298 -4.98 13.48 11.08
C ILE A 298 -5.15 13.96 12.53
N ASN A 299 -6.39 14.14 13.01
CA ASN A 299 -6.66 14.46 14.41
C ASN A 299 -6.09 13.38 15.34
N SER A 300 -6.32 12.08 15.07
CA SER A 300 -5.76 10.98 15.87
C SER A 300 -4.22 10.97 15.85
N CYS A 301 -3.60 11.25 14.69
CA CYS A 301 -2.15 11.36 14.62
C CYS A 301 -1.59 12.49 15.47
N PHE A 302 -2.22 13.66 15.44
CA PHE A 302 -1.77 14.79 16.26
C PHE A 302 -2.06 14.58 17.75
N HIS A 303 -3.16 13.95 18.09
CA HIS A 303 -3.44 13.55 19.48
C HIS A 303 -2.38 12.59 20.05
N PHE A 304 -1.95 11.61 19.26
CA PHE A 304 -0.82 10.75 19.63
C PHE A 304 0.46 11.55 19.88
N ILE A 305 0.80 12.49 18.99
CA ILE A 305 1.99 13.35 19.13
C ILE A 305 1.90 14.22 20.39
N GLU A 306 0.74 14.80 20.67
CA GLU A 306 0.51 15.59 21.90
C GLU A 306 0.68 14.73 23.15
N SER A 307 0.10 13.52 23.16
CA SER A 307 0.28 12.56 24.25
C SER A 307 1.76 12.19 24.46
N CYS A 308 2.50 11.96 23.36
CA CYS A 308 3.95 11.76 23.43
C CYS A 308 4.69 12.97 24.02
N HIS A 309 4.28 14.18 23.65
CA HIS A 309 4.92 15.42 24.10
C HIS A 309 4.73 15.69 25.61
N GLU A 310 3.67 15.20 26.22
CA GLU A 310 3.41 15.30 27.65
C GLU A 310 4.34 14.41 28.48
N ILE A 311 4.85 13.30 27.91
CA ILE A 311 5.72 12.35 28.59
C ILE A 311 7.18 12.79 28.42
N ARG A 312 7.68 13.53 29.39
CA ARG A 312 9.04 14.07 29.36
C ARG A 312 10.07 13.05 29.79
N ASN A 313 11.22 13.08 29.14
CA ASN A 313 12.37 12.30 29.58
C ASN A 313 12.89 12.85 30.94
N PRO A 314 13.09 11.99 31.93
CA PRO A 314 13.69 12.39 33.20
C PRO A 314 15.17 12.79 33.08
N GLU A 315 15.86 12.30 32.03
CA GLU A 315 17.27 12.57 31.79
C GLU A 315 17.47 13.37 30.48
N PRO A 316 18.46 14.28 30.40
CA PRO A 316 18.75 14.99 29.17
C PRO A 316 19.21 14.00 28.08
N VAL A 317 18.55 14.00 26.93
CA VAL A 317 18.99 13.29 25.71
C VAL A 317 19.94 14.22 24.95
N GLY A 318 20.91 13.60 24.25
CA GLY A 318 21.94 14.31 23.52
C GLY A 318 21.45 15.40 22.58
N ASP A 319 22.37 16.18 22.06
CA ASP A 319 22.09 17.35 21.22
C ASP A 319 21.45 16.94 19.88
N PHE A 320 20.11 16.99 19.86
CA PHE A 320 19.32 16.66 18.66
C PHE A 320 19.76 17.47 17.45
N TYR A 321 19.91 18.79 17.61
CA TYR A 321 20.22 19.69 16.51
C TYR A 321 21.58 19.37 15.88
N ASN A 322 22.65 19.30 16.68
CA ASN A 322 23.99 19.02 16.14
C ASN A 322 24.09 17.62 15.56
N SER A 323 23.45 16.62 16.17
CA SER A 323 23.41 15.25 15.62
C SER A 323 22.64 15.18 14.30
N LEU A 324 21.52 15.91 14.17
CA LEU A 324 20.75 16.04 12.94
C LEU A 324 21.59 16.70 11.83
N VAL A 325 22.19 17.87 12.11
CA VAL A 325 23.01 18.63 11.14
C VAL A 325 24.19 17.80 10.67
N SER A 326 24.93 17.18 11.59
CA SER A 326 26.08 16.32 11.26
C SER A 326 25.69 15.17 10.35
N LYS A 327 24.61 14.47 10.68
CA LYS A 327 24.08 13.35 9.90
C LYS A 327 23.62 13.78 8.51
N ASN A 328 22.89 14.90 8.40
CA ASN A 328 22.36 15.37 7.13
C ASN A 328 23.49 15.82 6.19
N ASN A 329 24.48 16.57 6.71
CA ASN A 329 25.64 16.99 5.93
C ASN A 329 26.43 15.77 5.44
N SER A 330 26.77 14.83 6.32
CA SER A 330 27.50 13.61 5.95
C SER A 330 26.78 12.81 4.84
N ARG A 331 25.46 12.69 4.92
CA ARG A 331 24.68 11.96 3.92
C ARG A 331 24.55 12.70 2.59
N LEU A 332 24.39 14.02 2.62
CA LEU A 332 24.38 14.80 1.39
C LEU A 332 25.76 14.78 0.71
N ASP A 333 26.85 14.88 1.46
CA ASP A 333 28.20 14.75 0.95
C ASP A 333 28.47 13.37 0.32
N GLU A 334 27.99 12.29 0.98
CA GLU A 334 28.06 10.93 0.43
C GLU A 334 27.31 10.83 -0.91
N PHE A 335 26.10 11.38 -0.98
CA PHE A 335 25.31 11.39 -2.21
C PHE A 335 25.98 12.20 -3.33
N ILE A 336 26.47 13.42 -3.04
CA ILE A 336 27.16 14.27 -4.01
C ILE A 336 28.46 13.61 -4.48
N LYS A 337 29.20 12.96 -3.59
CA LYS A 337 30.41 12.21 -3.96
C LYS A 337 30.11 11.08 -4.95
N ALA A 338 29.00 10.37 -4.74
CA ALA A 338 28.54 9.33 -5.65
C ALA A 338 27.94 9.89 -6.96
N ASN A 339 27.39 11.10 -6.91
CA ASN A 339 26.69 11.77 -8.01
C ASN A 339 27.17 13.22 -8.17
N PRO A 340 28.39 13.46 -8.74
CA PRO A 340 29.07 14.76 -8.70
C PRO A 340 28.29 15.93 -9.33
N ARG A 341 27.35 15.66 -10.25
CA ARG A 341 26.51 16.72 -10.84
C ARG A 341 25.68 17.49 -9.81
N PHE A 342 25.28 16.85 -8.71
CA PHE A 342 24.51 17.47 -7.63
C PHE A 342 25.33 18.39 -6.70
N GLY A 343 26.64 18.46 -6.89
CA GLY A 343 27.47 19.51 -6.35
C GLY A 343 27.36 20.85 -7.12
N ASN A 344 26.68 20.86 -8.26
CA ASN A 344 26.36 22.01 -9.07
C ASN A 344 24.89 22.43 -8.92
N VAL A 345 24.48 23.41 -9.70
CA VAL A 345 23.10 23.90 -9.74
C VAL A 345 22.16 22.81 -10.25
N VAL A 346 21.05 22.64 -9.55
CA VAL A 346 19.90 21.86 -9.97
C VAL A 346 18.74 22.83 -10.25
N LYS A 347 18.01 22.62 -11.34
CA LYS A 347 16.87 23.46 -11.72
C LYS A 347 15.55 22.72 -11.49
N ASP A 348 14.53 23.51 -11.14
CA ASP A 348 13.14 23.03 -11.11
C ASP A 348 12.43 23.26 -12.46
N ALA A 349 11.16 22.83 -12.56
CA ALA A 349 10.31 22.98 -13.75
C ALA A 349 10.09 24.46 -14.16
N GLU A 350 10.27 25.42 -13.25
CA GLU A 350 10.15 26.86 -13.48
C GLU A 350 11.52 27.52 -13.83
N ASN A 351 12.57 26.68 -14.03
CA ASN A 351 13.94 27.10 -14.32
C ASN A 351 14.62 27.90 -13.18
N ASN A 352 14.12 27.78 -11.93
CA ASN A 352 14.83 28.32 -10.77
C ASN A 352 16.02 27.42 -10.43
N SER A 353 17.09 28.02 -9.93
CA SER A 353 18.37 27.38 -9.69
C SER A 353 18.62 27.19 -8.21
N TYR A 354 19.05 26.00 -7.80
CA TYR A 354 19.29 25.62 -6.40
C TYR A 354 20.62 24.91 -6.25
N TYR A 355 21.38 25.27 -5.20
CA TYR A 355 22.47 24.45 -4.68
C TYR A 355 21.96 23.65 -3.49
N LEU A 356 22.07 22.32 -3.53
CA LEU A 356 21.51 21.46 -2.46
C LEU A 356 22.14 21.75 -1.09
N ASN A 357 23.44 22.09 -1.05
CA ASN A 357 24.10 22.49 0.19
C ASN A 357 23.54 23.79 0.78
N ASP A 358 23.20 24.78 -0.06
CA ASP A 358 22.61 26.03 0.39
C ASP A 358 21.18 25.80 0.90
N VAL A 359 20.39 25.00 0.17
CA VAL A 359 19.04 24.58 0.60
C VAL A 359 19.12 23.91 1.97
N LEU A 360 20.02 22.94 2.16
CA LEU A 360 20.19 22.24 3.42
C LEU A 360 20.63 23.19 4.55
N ALA A 361 21.58 24.09 4.30
CA ALA A 361 22.06 25.05 5.28
C ALA A 361 20.96 26.02 5.74
N GLU A 362 20.16 26.56 4.81
CA GLU A 362 19.04 27.44 5.15
C GLU A 362 17.95 26.70 5.95
N MET A 363 17.68 25.43 5.60
CA MET A 363 16.72 24.61 6.36
C MET A 363 17.21 24.39 7.79
N HIS A 364 18.50 24.08 7.99
CA HIS A 364 19.07 23.93 9.32
C HIS A 364 18.94 25.21 10.16
N GLN A 365 19.16 26.40 9.55
CA GLN A 365 19.02 27.68 10.26
C GLN A 365 17.59 27.96 10.75
N ALA A 366 16.60 27.36 10.12
CA ALA A 366 15.19 27.52 10.52
C ALA A 366 14.77 26.61 11.68
N ILE A 367 15.59 25.64 12.06
CA ILE A 367 15.32 24.68 13.13
C ILE A 367 15.86 25.24 14.46
N ASN A 368 15.01 25.31 15.48
CA ASN A 368 15.44 25.74 16.82
C ASN A 368 16.47 24.75 17.40
N THR A 369 17.53 25.30 17.97
CA THR A 369 18.62 24.52 18.58
C THR A 369 18.24 23.90 19.93
N GLU A 370 17.20 24.44 20.61
CA GLU A 370 16.72 23.90 21.89
C GLU A 370 16.05 22.54 21.68
N SER A 371 16.58 21.49 22.30
CA SER A 371 16.05 20.14 22.22
C SER A 371 14.91 19.93 23.21
N LYS A 372 13.85 19.26 22.77
CA LYS A 372 12.70 18.87 23.60
C LYS A 372 12.63 17.36 23.67
N SER A 373 13.27 16.77 24.69
CA SER A 373 13.28 15.31 24.87
C SER A 373 11.99 14.83 25.52
N THR A 374 11.22 14.09 24.77
CA THR A 374 9.96 13.46 25.18
C THR A 374 9.89 12.03 24.69
N PHE A 375 8.90 11.26 25.08
CA PHE A 375 8.59 9.99 24.43
C PHE A 375 8.33 10.23 22.94
N ILE A 376 8.89 9.38 22.07
CA ILE A 376 8.69 9.48 20.62
C ILE A 376 8.53 8.09 19.99
N HIS A 377 7.90 8.04 18.85
CA HIS A 377 7.95 6.88 17.95
C HIS A 377 9.28 6.82 17.18
N GLY A 378 9.77 7.97 16.74
CA GLY A 378 11.04 8.14 16.02
C GLY A 378 11.03 7.78 14.55
N ASP A 379 9.90 7.24 14.04
CA ASP A 379 9.67 6.99 12.60
C ASP A 379 8.16 7.04 12.27
N PHE A 380 7.48 8.10 12.70
CA PHE A 380 6.02 8.25 12.67
C PHE A 380 5.52 8.70 11.29
N CYS A 381 5.79 7.90 10.25
CA CYS A 381 5.30 8.09 8.89
C CYS A 381 4.12 7.15 8.59
N PHE A 382 3.40 7.40 7.51
CA PHE A 382 2.16 6.70 7.18
C PHE A 382 2.30 5.18 7.03
N SER A 383 3.47 4.68 6.61
CA SER A 383 3.73 3.24 6.53
C SER A 383 3.76 2.55 7.90
N ASN A 384 4.02 3.31 8.96
CA ASN A 384 4.17 2.82 10.33
C ASN A 384 2.97 3.15 11.22
N ILE A 385 1.89 3.69 10.63
CA ILE A 385 0.64 4.02 11.31
C ILE A 385 -0.48 3.19 10.69
N LEU A 386 -1.18 2.43 11.51
CA LEU A 386 -2.38 1.69 11.15
C LEU A 386 -3.62 2.46 11.61
N TYR A 387 -4.72 2.40 10.86
CA TYR A 387 -5.99 3.00 11.29
C TYR A 387 -7.04 1.93 11.57
N ASP A 388 -7.53 1.91 12.80
CA ASP A 388 -8.62 1.02 13.24
C ASP A 388 -9.97 1.71 13.01
N PHE A 389 -10.64 1.41 11.90
CA PHE A 389 -11.94 1.98 11.55
C PHE A 389 -13.05 1.66 12.56
N LYS A 390 -12.91 0.62 13.37
CA LYS A 390 -13.90 0.28 14.40
C LYS A 390 -13.79 1.17 15.63
N LYS A 391 -12.57 1.61 15.95
CA LYS A 391 -12.27 2.49 17.07
C LYS A 391 -12.14 3.94 16.66
N ASN A 392 -12.03 4.23 15.37
CA ASN A 392 -11.70 5.53 14.79
C ASN A 392 -10.40 6.12 15.38
N ASP A 393 -9.38 5.28 15.50
CA ASP A 393 -8.11 5.65 16.10
C ASP A 393 -6.93 4.91 15.48
N ILE A 394 -5.72 5.36 15.81
CA ILE A 394 -4.49 4.83 15.23
C ILE A 394 -3.82 3.77 16.12
N LYS A 395 -2.99 2.95 15.47
CA LYS A 395 -1.98 2.10 16.09
C LYS A 395 -0.64 2.34 15.41
N VAL A 396 0.46 2.21 16.15
CA VAL A 396 1.80 2.46 15.63
C VAL A 396 2.65 1.20 15.66
N ILE A 397 3.46 1.03 14.61
CA ILE A 397 4.37 -0.10 14.43
C ILE A 397 5.73 0.40 13.96
N ASP A 398 6.76 -0.44 14.06
CA ASP A 398 8.11 -0.15 13.56
C ASP A 398 8.78 1.12 14.15
N PRO A 399 8.76 1.29 15.49
CA PRO A 399 9.39 2.42 16.14
C PRO A 399 10.91 2.38 15.95
N ARG A 400 11.56 3.52 16.09
CA ARG A 400 13.01 3.63 15.95
C ARG A 400 13.79 3.00 17.10
N GLY A 401 13.37 3.24 18.35
CA GLY A 401 13.93 2.65 19.58
C GLY A 401 15.38 3.02 19.91
N ILE A 402 15.96 4.00 19.22
CA ILE A 402 17.30 4.59 19.49
C ILE A 402 17.24 6.10 19.41
N ASP A 403 18.07 6.75 20.20
CA ASP A 403 18.29 8.19 20.13
C ASP A 403 19.15 8.59 18.90
N PHE A 404 19.51 9.87 18.79
CA PHE A 404 20.34 10.39 17.70
C PHE A 404 21.80 9.98 17.80
N ASP A 405 22.26 9.57 18.99
CA ASP A 405 23.61 9.03 19.23
C ASP A 405 23.69 7.52 19.00
N GLY A 406 22.56 6.88 18.66
CA GLY A 406 22.45 5.44 18.40
C GLY A 406 22.34 4.57 19.65
N LYS A 407 22.08 5.16 20.82
CA LYS A 407 21.80 4.42 22.05
C LYS A 407 20.34 4.01 22.15
N LEU A 408 20.07 2.87 22.80
CA LEU A 408 18.69 2.46 23.07
C LEU A 408 17.94 3.53 23.85
N SER A 409 16.84 4.01 23.31
CA SER A 409 16.01 5.04 23.94
C SER A 409 14.61 5.01 23.34
N ILE A 410 13.61 5.25 24.22
CA ILE A 410 12.23 5.53 23.81
C ILE A 410 11.98 7.03 23.72
N TYR A 411 12.99 7.85 24.05
CA TYR A 411 12.91 9.31 24.09
C TYR A 411 13.72 9.95 22.97
N GLY A 412 13.29 11.12 22.54
CA GLY A 412 13.93 11.94 21.55
C GLY A 412 13.22 13.27 21.37
N ASP A 413 13.50 13.97 20.27
CA ASP A 413 12.84 15.25 19.97
C ASP A 413 11.55 15.02 19.17
N ILE A 414 10.41 15.39 19.73
CA ILE A 414 9.08 15.17 19.14
C ILE A 414 8.90 15.87 17.78
N ARG A 415 9.69 16.91 17.48
CA ARG A 415 9.69 17.57 16.16
C ARG A 415 10.06 16.60 15.04
N TYR A 416 10.80 15.53 15.36
CA TYR A 416 11.13 14.51 14.39
C TYR A 416 9.90 13.71 13.95
N ASP A 417 9.00 13.35 14.89
CA ASP A 417 7.74 12.67 14.57
C ASP A 417 6.78 13.59 13.81
N LEU A 418 6.71 14.88 14.18
CA LEU A 418 5.98 15.88 13.40
C LEU A 418 6.53 15.99 11.97
N ALA A 419 7.85 15.99 11.78
CA ALA A 419 8.45 16.03 10.45
C ALA A 419 8.16 14.76 9.65
N LYS A 420 8.06 13.60 10.30
CA LYS A 420 7.71 12.33 9.65
C LYS A 420 6.25 12.29 9.18
N ILE A 421 5.32 12.90 9.90
CA ILE A 421 3.94 13.09 9.41
C ILE A 421 3.93 14.00 8.16
N LEU A 422 4.63 15.14 8.21
CA LEU A 422 4.72 16.04 7.05
C LEU A 422 5.42 15.39 5.86
N HIS A 423 6.39 14.53 6.12
CA HIS A 423 7.09 13.75 5.10
C HIS A 423 6.13 12.89 4.25
N SER A 424 5.12 12.28 4.91
CA SER A 424 4.05 11.54 4.24
C SER A 424 2.96 12.46 3.68
N ALA A 425 2.37 13.30 4.51
CA ALA A 425 1.16 14.07 4.16
C ALA A 425 1.42 15.14 3.10
N ILE A 426 2.50 15.91 3.23
CA ILE A 426 2.86 17.04 2.35
C ILE A 426 3.93 16.61 1.34
N GLY A 427 4.98 15.94 1.80
CA GLY A 427 6.08 15.47 0.95
C GLY A 427 5.71 14.29 0.05
N LYS A 428 4.54 13.67 0.28
CA LYS A 428 3.99 12.54 -0.52
C LYS A 428 5.00 11.40 -0.69
N TYR A 429 5.82 11.16 0.32
CA TYR A 429 6.84 10.11 0.35
C TYR A 429 6.26 8.74 -0.01
N ASP A 430 5.04 8.45 0.44
CA ASP A 430 4.36 7.18 0.25
C ASP A 430 4.07 6.87 -1.22
N TYR A 431 3.80 7.89 -2.04
CA TYR A 431 3.69 7.74 -3.50
C TYR A 431 5.02 7.33 -4.12
N ILE A 432 6.13 7.95 -3.68
CA ILE A 432 7.45 7.68 -4.24
C ILE A 432 7.90 6.25 -3.88
N VAL A 433 7.75 5.81 -2.63
CA VAL A 433 8.15 4.45 -2.24
C VAL A 433 7.22 3.35 -2.76
N SER A 434 6.00 3.72 -3.15
CA SER A 434 5.05 2.83 -3.83
C SER A 434 5.25 2.82 -5.36
N ASP A 435 6.32 3.42 -5.87
CA ASP A 435 6.64 3.52 -7.31
C ASP A 435 5.53 4.19 -8.13
N ARG A 436 4.81 5.13 -7.55
CA ARG A 436 3.72 5.89 -8.20
C ARG A 436 4.16 7.32 -8.44
N PHE A 437 5.17 7.48 -9.29
CA PHE A 437 5.71 8.78 -9.70
C PHE A 437 6.40 8.65 -11.06
N ASN A 438 6.48 9.78 -11.77
CA ASN A 438 7.39 9.94 -12.90
C ASN A 438 8.41 11.02 -12.54
N VAL A 439 9.64 10.83 -12.96
CA VAL A 439 10.69 11.84 -12.83
C VAL A 439 11.36 12.02 -14.19
N ASN A 440 11.36 13.24 -14.68
CA ASN A 440 12.05 13.65 -15.89
C ASN A 440 13.32 14.41 -15.48
N ASP A 441 14.44 14.02 -16.05
CA ASP A 441 15.76 14.56 -15.76
C ASP A 441 16.54 14.74 -17.06
N ASP A 442 16.83 15.98 -17.44
CA ASP A 442 17.61 16.32 -18.64
C ASP A 442 19.10 16.56 -18.33
N GLY A 443 19.52 16.30 -17.08
CA GLY A 443 20.89 16.54 -16.59
C GLY A 443 21.06 17.86 -15.84
N GLU A 444 20.17 18.84 -16.00
CA GLU A 444 20.14 20.11 -15.26
C GLU A 444 18.82 20.29 -14.50
N THR A 445 17.70 19.97 -15.14
CA THR A 445 16.34 20.18 -14.62
C THR A 445 15.72 18.87 -14.17
N ILE A 446 15.14 18.86 -12.98
CA ILE A 446 14.42 17.71 -12.44
C ILE A 446 12.95 18.09 -12.29
N ILE A 447 12.07 17.32 -12.93
CA ILE A 447 10.63 17.49 -12.86
C ILE A 447 10.04 16.21 -12.27
N LEU A 448 9.37 16.34 -11.11
CA LEU A 448 8.64 15.27 -10.46
C LEU A 448 7.14 15.42 -10.76
N GLU A 449 6.56 14.35 -11.29
CA GLU A 449 5.13 14.21 -11.48
C GLU A 449 4.60 13.12 -10.54
N LEU A 450 3.65 13.48 -9.71
CA LEU A 450 2.92 12.57 -8.84
C LEU A 450 1.49 12.39 -9.35
N PRO A 451 0.86 11.23 -9.12
CA PRO A 451 -0.56 11.05 -9.42
C PRO A 451 -1.39 12.14 -8.74
N GLU A 452 -2.47 12.54 -9.38
CA GLU A 452 -3.48 13.35 -8.70
C GLU A 452 -3.96 12.59 -7.47
N SER A 453 -3.74 13.16 -6.30
CA SER A 453 -4.26 12.62 -5.05
C SER A 453 -5.75 12.89 -4.97
N SER A 454 -6.52 11.90 -4.53
CA SER A 454 -7.95 12.09 -4.23
C SER A 454 -8.16 13.13 -3.13
N ILE A 455 -7.11 13.42 -2.35
CA ILE A 455 -7.13 14.40 -1.25
C ILE A 455 -5.79 15.10 -1.10
N ASP A 456 -5.84 16.41 -0.83
CA ASP A 456 -4.70 17.20 -0.36
C ASP A 456 -4.80 17.39 1.15
N LEU A 457 -3.82 16.85 1.88
CA LEU A 457 -3.78 16.91 3.34
C LEU A 457 -3.13 18.20 3.89
N THR A 458 -2.63 19.06 3.01
CA THR A 458 -1.84 20.25 3.41
C THR A 458 -2.62 21.15 4.37
N ASP A 459 -3.85 21.51 4.02
CA ASP A 459 -4.68 22.40 4.84
C ASP A 459 -5.11 21.73 6.14
N LEU A 460 -5.42 20.43 6.11
CA LEU A 460 -5.77 19.66 7.30
C LEU A 460 -4.62 19.64 8.31
N VAL A 461 -3.40 19.39 7.82
CA VAL A 461 -2.20 19.39 8.65
C VAL A 461 -1.88 20.80 9.15
N LYS A 462 -1.92 21.84 8.31
CA LYS A 462 -1.69 23.23 8.73
C LYS A 462 -2.63 23.65 9.87
N LYS A 463 -3.91 23.29 9.78
CA LYS A 463 -4.90 23.56 10.82
C LYS A 463 -4.53 22.93 12.17
N GLN A 464 -3.94 21.73 12.18
CA GLN A 464 -3.49 21.11 13.44
C GLN A 464 -2.37 21.92 14.11
N PHE A 465 -1.45 22.49 13.33
CA PHE A 465 -0.38 23.31 13.89
C PHE A 465 -0.88 24.57 14.60
N GLU A 466 -2.06 25.08 14.25
CA GLU A 466 -2.67 26.24 14.95
C GLU A 466 -2.98 25.94 16.42
N THR A 467 -3.15 24.66 16.78
CA THR A 467 -3.45 24.20 18.14
C THR A 467 -2.21 23.76 18.92
N THR A 468 -1.07 23.57 18.23
CA THR A 468 0.18 23.11 18.84
C THR A 468 1.12 24.26 19.21
N SER A 469 2.12 23.99 20.05
CA SER A 469 3.23 24.92 20.36
C SER A 469 4.35 24.91 19.32
N PHE A 470 4.21 24.17 18.22
CA PHE A 470 5.26 24.00 17.22
C PHE A 470 5.02 24.89 15.99
N SER A 471 6.09 25.43 15.43
CA SER A 471 6.02 26.18 14.18
C SER A 471 5.91 25.25 12.98
N PHE A 472 4.83 25.39 12.20
CA PHE A 472 4.68 24.66 10.92
C PHE A 472 5.90 24.90 10.01
N LYS A 473 6.38 26.14 9.94
CA LYS A 473 7.54 26.51 9.10
C LYS A 473 8.82 25.82 9.54
N GLU A 474 9.07 25.69 10.86
CA GLU A 474 10.19 24.94 11.41
C GLU A 474 10.10 23.45 11.05
N ILE A 475 8.94 22.83 11.24
CA ILE A 475 8.74 21.41 10.95
C ILE A 475 8.82 21.12 9.44
N LEU A 476 8.35 22.05 8.61
CA LEU A 476 8.50 21.95 7.15
C LEU A 476 9.97 21.97 6.73
N ALA A 477 10.78 22.86 7.36
CA ALA A 477 12.23 22.89 7.12
C ALA A 477 12.88 21.56 7.55
N LEU A 478 12.56 21.05 8.73
CA LEU A 478 13.03 19.74 9.19
C LEU A 478 12.64 18.63 8.22
N THR A 479 11.40 18.65 7.71
CA THR A 479 10.90 17.66 6.72
C THR A 479 11.72 17.70 5.43
N ALA A 480 12.05 18.87 4.90
CA ALA A 480 12.88 18.99 3.70
C ALA A 480 14.26 18.35 3.91
N THR A 481 14.87 18.53 5.10
CA THR A 481 16.16 17.89 5.41
C THR A 481 16.07 16.37 5.45
N LEU A 482 14.92 15.78 5.81
CA LEU A 482 14.73 14.32 5.78
C LEU A 482 14.86 13.77 4.36
N PHE A 483 14.26 14.41 3.35
CA PHE A 483 14.38 13.98 1.95
C PHE A 483 15.83 14.00 1.47
N LEU A 484 16.59 15.05 1.77
CA LEU A 484 18.02 15.11 1.43
C LEU A 484 18.85 14.06 2.19
N SER A 485 18.52 13.83 3.45
CA SER A 485 19.18 12.82 4.30
C SER A 485 18.92 11.37 3.87
N MET A 486 17.89 11.10 3.07
CA MET A 486 17.56 9.77 2.61
C MET A 486 18.23 9.38 1.29
N LEU A 487 18.82 10.32 0.58
CA LEU A 487 19.42 10.09 -0.75
C LEU A 487 20.36 8.90 -0.80
N PRO A 488 21.40 8.75 0.08
CA PRO A 488 22.30 7.60 0.03
C PRO A 488 21.62 6.27 0.41
N LEU A 489 20.50 6.30 1.14
CA LEU A 489 19.78 5.08 1.54
C LEU A 489 19.02 4.43 0.38
N HIS A 490 18.82 5.16 -0.72
CA HIS A 490 18.14 4.70 -1.93
C HIS A 490 19.10 4.65 -3.13
N TYR A 491 20.36 4.27 -2.89
CA TYR A 491 21.39 4.18 -3.94
C TYR A 491 21.04 3.15 -5.04
N ASP A 492 20.22 2.15 -4.71
CA ASP A 492 19.71 1.13 -5.62
C ASP A 492 18.56 1.62 -6.52
N ARG A 493 18.01 2.82 -6.25
CA ARG A 493 16.89 3.43 -6.97
C ARG A 493 17.19 4.90 -7.29
N PRO A 494 17.99 5.16 -8.34
CA PRO A 494 18.33 6.52 -8.77
C PRO A 494 17.11 7.39 -9.09
N ASP A 495 16.04 6.80 -9.63
CA ASP A 495 14.77 7.46 -9.89
C ASP A 495 14.11 8.01 -8.60
N ARG A 496 14.15 7.24 -7.51
CA ARG A 496 13.67 7.72 -6.19
C ARG A 496 14.56 8.81 -5.62
N GLN A 497 15.88 8.72 -5.82
CA GLN A 497 16.80 9.79 -5.39
C GLN A 497 16.45 11.11 -6.08
N LEU A 498 16.18 11.10 -7.39
CA LEU A 498 15.73 12.27 -8.15
C LEU A 498 14.41 12.83 -7.61
N ALA A 499 13.43 11.95 -7.35
CA ALA A 499 12.15 12.33 -6.77
C ALA A 499 12.33 13.00 -5.39
N PHE A 500 13.24 12.49 -4.56
CA PHE A 500 13.53 13.11 -3.25
C PHE A 500 14.20 14.47 -3.37
N VAL A 501 15.14 14.65 -4.32
CA VAL A 501 15.72 15.97 -4.60
C VAL A 501 14.64 16.96 -5.01
N ALA A 502 13.78 16.60 -5.96
CA ALA A 502 12.69 17.46 -6.41
C ALA A 502 11.69 17.78 -5.27
N THR A 503 11.38 16.80 -4.43
CA THR A 503 10.50 17.01 -3.27
C THR A 503 11.13 17.95 -2.24
N ALA A 504 12.43 17.80 -1.95
CA ALA A 504 13.13 18.70 -1.04
C ALA A 504 13.11 20.15 -1.55
N ILE A 505 13.34 20.36 -2.85
CA ILE A 505 13.24 21.67 -3.51
C ILE A 505 11.81 22.23 -3.41
N ASN A 506 10.78 21.42 -3.65
CA ASN A 506 9.38 21.86 -3.55
C ASN A 506 9.03 22.28 -2.11
N LEU A 507 9.46 21.53 -1.09
CA LEU A 507 9.28 21.88 0.31
C LEU A 507 10.05 23.15 0.69
N TYR A 508 11.25 23.34 0.15
CA TYR A 508 12.02 24.58 0.30
C TYR A 508 11.29 25.77 -0.30
N LYS A 509 10.71 25.63 -1.51
CA LYS A 509 9.88 26.69 -2.11
C LYS A 509 8.67 27.06 -1.24
N GLU A 510 7.98 26.06 -0.68
CA GLU A 510 6.87 26.30 0.24
C GLU A 510 7.34 27.01 1.54
N PHE A 511 8.50 26.60 2.09
CA PHE A 511 9.12 27.27 3.23
C PHE A 511 9.43 28.75 2.97
N LYS A 512 9.81 29.12 1.73
CA LYS A 512 10.18 30.50 1.34
C LYS A 512 8.96 31.43 1.17
N LYS A 513 7.75 30.86 1.02
CA LYS A 513 6.49 31.63 1.04
C LYS A 513 6.17 32.13 2.45
#